data_03e4eaaae7c476e14d97c978622fd676
#
_entry.id   03e4eaaae7c476e14d97c978622fd676
#
_cell.length_a   1.000
_cell.length_b   1.000
_cell.length_c   1.000
_cell.angle_alpha   90.00
_cell.angle_beta   90.00
_cell.angle_gamma   90.00
#
_symmetry.space_group_name_H-M   'P 1'
#
loop_
_entity.id
_entity.type
_entity.pdbx_description
1 polymer ?
#
loop_
_entity_poly.entity_id
_entity_poly.type
_entity_poly.pdbx_seq_one_letter_code
_entity_poly.pdbx_strand_id
1 'polypeptide(L)'
;MTFILTRIEVGDYDAWKPLFDQDAPGARRTARGHRLFRSTENPNEVFVQVEFDSAADAHAARTRLLASGVLDRFSDRTGPTVVEQVEGAHV
;
A
#
# COMPACT_ATOMS: atom_id res chain seq x y z
N MET A 1 3.75 -6.97 14.29
CA MET A 1 3.03 -6.99 13.00
C MET A 1 3.89 -6.35 11.94
N THR A 2 3.84 -6.90 10.76
CA THR A 2 4.60 -6.39 9.61
C THR A 2 3.64 -5.77 8.61
N PHE A 3 4.02 -4.63 8.07
CA PHE A 3 3.18 -3.87 7.13
C PHE A 3 3.99 -3.42 5.93
N ILE A 4 3.28 -3.16 4.83
CA ILE A 4 3.81 -2.33 3.75
C ILE A 4 3.07 -1.01 3.82
N LEU A 5 3.83 0.08 3.85
CA LEU A 5 3.28 1.44 3.84
C LEU A 5 3.62 2.10 2.52
N THR A 6 2.63 2.70 1.88
CA THR A 6 2.81 3.42 0.61
C THR A 6 1.98 4.70 0.64
N ARG A 7 2.58 5.79 0.18
CA ARG A 7 1.87 7.04 -0.07
C ARG A 7 1.92 7.32 -1.56
N ILE A 8 0.78 7.66 -2.15
CA ILE A 8 0.68 7.87 -3.61
C ILE A 8 -0.22 9.07 -3.89
N GLU A 9 0.25 9.98 -4.76
CA GLU A 9 -0.63 10.97 -5.40
C GLU A 9 -1.20 10.32 -6.65
N VAL A 10 -2.50 9.97 -6.62
CA VAL A 10 -3.12 9.15 -7.66
C VAL A 10 -3.80 9.99 -8.76
N GLY A 11 -3.88 11.31 -8.56
CA GLY A 11 -4.47 12.21 -9.55
C GLY A 11 -6.00 12.23 -9.57
N ASP A 12 -6.64 11.06 -9.53
CA ASP A 12 -8.08 10.91 -9.47
C ASP A 12 -8.40 9.65 -8.67
N TYR A 13 -8.84 9.84 -7.44
CA TYR A 13 -9.14 8.73 -6.53
C TYR A 13 -10.20 7.78 -7.11
N ASP A 14 -11.27 8.33 -7.68
CA ASP A 14 -12.39 7.52 -8.17
C ASP A 14 -11.98 6.65 -9.36
N ALA A 15 -11.05 7.13 -10.17
CA ALA A 15 -10.49 6.33 -11.27
C ALA A 15 -9.48 5.29 -10.77
N TRP A 16 -8.73 5.61 -9.71
CA TRP A 16 -7.69 4.73 -9.17
C TRP A 16 -8.26 3.59 -8.32
N LYS A 17 -9.31 3.85 -7.54
CA LYS A 17 -9.82 2.88 -6.55
C LYS A 17 -10.22 1.54 -7.19
N PRO A 18 -10.91 1.49 -8.34
CA PRO A 18 -11.20 0.20 -8.98
C PRO A 18 -9.95 -0.58 -9.37
N LEU A 19 -8.89 0.11 -9.79
CA LEU A 19 -7.62 -0.53 -10.13
C LEU A 19 -6.95 -1.14 -8.90
N PHE A 20 -7.00 -0.42 -7.77
CA PHE A 20 -6.51 -0.93 -6.51
C PHE A 20 -7.27 -2.19 -6.09
N ASP A 21 -8.60 -2.18 -6.22
CA ASP A 21 -9.45 -3.30 -5.81
C ASP A 21 -9.16 -4.57 -6.61
N GLN A 22 -8.72 -4.45 -7.86
CA GLN A 22 -8.38 -5.60 -8.71
C GLN A 22 -7.16 -6.36 -8.21
N ASP A 23 -6.25 -5.68 -7.49
CA ASP A 23 -4.97 -6.26 -7.05
C ASP A 23 -4.26 -7.04 -8.17
N ALA A 24 -4.13 -6.42 -9.34
CA ALA A 24 -3.53 -7.06 -10.50
C ALA A 24 -2.14 -7.67 -10.22
N PRO A 25 -1.25 -7.02 -9.43
CA PRO A 25 0.04 -7.64 -9.05
C PRO A 25 -0.11 -8.85 -8.13
N GLY A 26 -1.25 -9.06 -7.52
CA GLY A 26 -1.44 -10.09 -6.50
C GLY A 26 -0.66 -9.81 -5.24
N ALA A 27 -0.33 -8.55 -4.97
CA ALA A 27 0.50 -8.18 -3.83
C ALA A 27 -0.20 -8.42 -2.49
N ARG A 28 -1.55 -8.37 -2.48
CA ARG A 28 -2.32 -8.55 -1.25
C ARG A 28 -2.85 -9.96 -1.06
N ARG A 29 -2.47 -10.92 -1.91
CA ARG A 29 -2.95 -12.31 -1.81
C ARG A 29 -2.60 -12.98 -0.48
N THR A 30 -1.45 -12.64 0.09
CA THR A 30 -0.98 -13.17 1.37
C THR A 30 -1.20 -12.22 2.53
N ALA A 31 -1.87 -11.09 2.29
CA ALA A 31 -2.12 -10.10 3.32
C ALA A 31 -3.22 -10.54 4.28
N ARG A 32 -3.10 -10.15 5.54
CA ARG A 32 -4.16 -10.32 6.54
C ARG A 32 -5.27 -9.31 6.37
N GLY A 33 -4.96 -8.14 5.82
CA GLY A 33 -5.90 -7.06 5.60
C GLY A 33 -5.18 -5.81 5.16
N HIS A 34 -5.96 -4.76 4.90
CA HIS A 34 -5.39 -3.48 4.51
C HIS A 34 -6.27 -2.34 4.98
N ARG A 35 -5.69 -1.14 5.02
CA ARG A 35 -6.41 0.10 5.29
C ARG A 35 -6.01 1.13 4.27
N LEU A 36 -7.00 1.88 3.80
CA LEU A 36 -6.80 3.01 2.91
C LEU A 36 -7.16 4.29 3.65
N PHE A 37 -6.33 5.30 3.48
CA PHE A 37 -6.57 6.62 4.02
C PHE A 37 -6.44 7.63 2.89
N ARG A 38 -7.24 8.68 2.95
CA ARG A 38 -7.12 9.83 2.05
C ARG A 38 -6.75 11.04 2.88
N SER A 39 -5.89 11.89 2.34
CA SER A 39 -5.62 13.18 2.98
C SER A 39 -6.93 13.98 3.06
N THR A 40 -7.18 14.60 4.21
CA THR A 40 -8.35 15.48 4.37
C THR A 40 -8.23 16.77 3.55
N GLU A 41 -7.01 17.13 3.17
CA GLU A 41 -6.75 18.36 2.41
C GLU A 41 -6.61 18.08 0.91
N ASN A 42 -6.15 16.87 0.54
CA ASN A 42 -5.99 16.46 -0.85
C ASN A 42 -6.61 15.08 -1.03
N PRO A 43 -7.84 14.98 -1.56
CA PRO A 43 -8.53 13.69 -1.69
C PRO A 43 -7.87 12.73 -2.68
N ASN A 44 -6.89 13.18 -3.46
CA ASN A 44 -6.15 12.34 -4.39
C ASN A 44 -4.79 11.88 -3.83
N GLU A 45 -4.48 12.26 -2.60
CA GLU A 45 -3.32 11.71 -1.88
C GLU A 45 -3.81 10.58 -0.98
N VAL A 46 -3.34 9.37 -1.28
CA VAL A 46 -3.76 8.17 -0.56
C VAL A 46 -2.60 7.54 0.20
N PHE A 47 -2.94 6.93 1.34
CA PHE A 47 -2.00 6.21 2.18
C PHE A 47 -2.52 4.78 2.30
N VAL A 48 -1.69 3.81 1.92
CA VAL A 48 -2.05 2.39 1.91
C VAL A 48 -1.25 1.68 2.99
N GLN A 49 -1.95 0.95 3.85
CA GLN A 49 -1.35 0.12 4.89
C GLN A 49 -1.81 -1.31 4.67
N VAL A 50 -0.88 -2.21 4.37
CA VAL A 50 -1.18 -3.63 4.15
C VAL A 50 -0.48 -4.45 5.22
N GLU A 51 -1.21 -5.31 5.91
CA GLU A 51 -0.71 -6.11 7.02
C GLU A 51 -0.38 -7.53 6.57
N PHE A 52 0.75 -8.05 7.05
CA PHE A 52 1.23 -9.41 6.74
C PHE A 52 1.60 -10.16 8.01
N ASP A 53 1.55 -11.51 7.93
CA ASP A 53 1.94 -12.37 9.05
C ASP A 53 3.44 -12.34 9.32
N SER A 54 4.25 -12.10 8.30
CA SER A 54 5.70 -12.15 8.43
C SER A 54 6.38 -11.12 7.53
N ALA A 55 7.62 -10.80 7.89
CA ALA A 55 8.46 -9.94 7.04
C ALA A 55 8.73 -10.59 5.69
N ALA A 56 8.90 -11.92 5.65
CA ALA A 56 9.12 -12.64 4.39
C ALA A 56 7.95 -12.46 3.42
N ASP A 57 6.71 -12.58 3.92
CA ASP A 57 5.51 -12.37 3.10
C ASP A 57 5.42 -10.93 2.60
N ALA A 58 5.72 -9.97 3.46
CA ALA A 58 5.70 -8.56 3.11
C ALA A 58 6.75 -8.24 2.04
N HIS A 59 7.97 -8.73 2.18
CA HIS A 59 9.03 -8.50 1.19
C HIS A 59 8.69 -9.17 -0.14
N ALA A 60 8.13 -10.37 -0.14
CA ALA A 60 7.69 -11.05 -1.36
C ALA A 60 6.59 -10.25 -2.07
N ALA A 61 5.63 -9.75 -1.31
CA ALA A 61 4.55 -8.91 -1.84
C ALA A 61 5.08 -7.61 -2.44
N ARG A 62 6.04 -6.98 -1.77
CA ARG A 62 6.68 -5.76 -2.26
C ARG A 62 7.39 -6.03 -3.60
N THR A 63 8.10 -7.15 -3.70
CA THR A 63 8.78 -7.53 -4.94
C THR A 63 7.78 -7.69 -6.08
N ARG A 64 6.65 -8.38 -5.85
CA ARG A 64 5.61 -8.53 -6.87
C ARG A 64 5.03 -7.19 -7.29
N LEU A 65 4.76 -6.33 -6.33
CA LEU A 65 4.19 -5.00 -6.58
C LEU A 65 5.11 -4.17 -7.45
N LEU A 66 6.39 -4.10 -7.12
CA LEU A 66 7.37 -3.33 -7.89
C LEU A 66 7.60 -3.93 -9.28
N ALA A 67 7.67 -5.25 -9.39
CA ALA A 67 7.89 -5.94 -10.66
C ALA A 67 6.72 -5.76 -11.63
N SER A 68 5.50 -5.56 -11.12
CA SER A 68 4.31 -5.37 -11.96
C SER A 68 4.30 -4.05 -12.72
N GLY A 69 5.04 -3.05 -12.25
CA GLY A 69 5.10 -1.73 -12.85
C GLY A 69 3.87 -0.85 -12.60
N VAL A 70 2.88 -1.31 -11.79
CA VAL A 70 1.65 -0.51 -11.55
C VAL A 70 1.92 0.81 -10.85
N LEU A 71 3.02 0.91 -10.09
CA LEU A 71 3.39 2.13 -9.40
C LEU A 71 4.18 3.10 -10.26
N ASP A 72 4.70 2.65 -11.40
CA ASP A 72 5.60 3.46 -12.23
C ASP A 72 4.88 4.67 -12.84
N ARG A 73 3.55 4.62 -12.96
CA ARG A 73 2.76 5.75 -13.46
C ARG A 73 2.62 6.88 -12.44
N PHE A 74 2.99 6.64 -11.19
CA PHE A 74 2.86 7.62 -10.11
C PHE A 74 4.25 8.07 -9.68
N SER A 75 4.67 9.23 -10.19
CA SER A 75 6.00 9.78 -9.86
C SER A 75 6.04 10.38 -8.44
N ASP A 76 4.89 10.88 -7.96
CA ASP A 76 4.79 11.45 -6.61
C ASP A 76 4.31 10.36 -5.65
N ARG A 77 5.25 9.58 -5.17
CA ARG A 77 4.96 8.50 -4.21
C ARG A 77 6.12 8.30 -3.25
N THR A 78 5.78 7.72 -2.09
CA THR A 78 6.76 7.31 -1.07
C THR A 78 6.51 5.84 -0.76
N GLY A 79 7.55 5.02 -0.79
CA GLY A 79 7.44 3.57 -0.63
C GLY A 79 7.17 2.87 -1.97
N PRO A 80 6.75 1.62 -1.92
CA PRO A 80 6.33 0.81 -0.76
C PRO A 80 7.49 0.47 0.17
N THR A 81 7.26 0.64 1.47
CA THR A 81 8.26 0.38 2.51
C THR A 81 7.74 -0.71 3.43
N VAL A 82 8.55 -1.76 3.63
CA VAL A 82 8.24 -2.79 4.61
C VAL A 82 8.65 -2.27 5.98
N VAL A 83 7.71 -2.28 6.92
CA VAL A 83 7.92 -1.78 8.28
C VAL A 83 7.41 -2.80 9.29
N GLU A 84 7.97 -2.74 10.49
CA GLU A 84 7.52 -3.56 11.60
C GLU A 84 6.98 -2.64 12.69
N GLN A 85 5.82 -3.00 13.22
CA GLN A 85 5.27 -2.23 14.33
C GLN A 85 6.09 -2.50 15.59
N VAL A 86 6.70 -1.47 16.13
CA VAL A 86 7.53 -1.57 17.33
C VAL A 86 6.80 -1.12 18.57
N GLU A 87 5.71 -0.38 18.43
CA GLU A 87 4.89 0.09 19.53
C GLU A 87 3.51 0.46 19.03
N GLY A 88 2.50 0.28 19.88
CA GLY A 88 1.15 0.75 19.67
C GLY A 88 0.50 0.99 21.01
N ALA A 89 -0.27 2.09 21.14
CA ALA A 89 -0.96 2.42 22.37
C ALA A 89 -2.33 3.00 22.06
N HIS A 90 -3.25 2.76 22.99
CA HIS A 90 -4.58 3.39 23.00
C HIS A 90 -4.56 4.57 23.96
N VAL A 91 -4.93 5.74 23.45
CA VAL A 91 -5.02 6.96 24.28
C VAL A 91 -6.39 7.61 24.16
#